data_176b85041871e3315c61f1ff456d7e01
#
_entry.id   176b85041871e3315c61f1ff456d7e01
#
_cell.length_a   1.000
_cell.length_b   1.000
_cell.length_c   1.000
_cell.angle_alpha   90.00
_cell.angle_beta   90.00
_cell.angle_gamma   90.00
#
_symmetry.space_group_name_H-M   'P 1'
#
loop_
_entity.id
_entity.type
_entity.pdbx_description
1 polymer ?
#
loop_
_entity_poly.entity_id
_entity_poly.type
_entity_poly.pdbx_seq_one_letter_code
_entity_poly.pdbx_strand_id
1 'polypeptide(L)'
;MKDYVKLFKLENSVEVCLYAEDERLLALMEKMQAACPDAYMNGYNWEAFFNYYLKKHEPDILDGIKTDPEAGMYVAYWPLSPENEARAEKFLGLIRSLIENEAGLCRIVQENGGEIEWD
;
A
#
# COMPACT_ATOMS: atom_id res chain seq x y z
N MET A 1 4.03 8.44 -18.82
CA MET A 1 4.55 7.51 -17.83
C MET A 1 3.42 6.81 -17.10
N LYS A 2 3.46 5.51 -17.08
CA LYS A 2 2.40 4.72 -16.44
C LYS A 2 2.55 4.81 -14.91
N ASP A 3 1.47 5.13 -14.24
CA ASP A 3 1.49 5.28 -12.80
C ASP A 3 1.08 3.97 -12.12
N TYR A 4 1.85 3.55 -11.12
CA TYR A 4 1.57 2.32 -10.37
C TYR A 4 0.55 2.51 -9.25
N VAL A 5 0.21 3.74 -8.91
CA VAL A 5 -0.80 4.05 -7.91
C VAL A 5 -1.62 5.24 -8.38
N LYS A 6 -2.95 5.16 -8.16
CA LYS A 6 -3.88 6.21 -8.60
C LYS A 6 -4.93 6.47 -7.53
N LEU A 7 -5.42 7.70 -7.51
CA LEU A 7 -6.52 8.11 -6.64
C LEU A 7 -7.75 8.39 -7.51
N PHE A 8 -8.89 7.83 -7.12
CA PHE A 8 -10.16 8.04 -7.80
C PHE A 8 -11.16 8.65 -6.85
N LYS A 9 -11.82 9.71 -7.29
CA LYS A 9 -12.91 10.32 -6.55
C LYS A 9 -14.20 9.93 -7.27
N LEU A 10 -14.99 9.10 -6.62
CA LEU A 10 -16.23 8.59 -7.16
C LEU A 10 -17.42 9.32 -6.53
N GLU A 11 -18.63 8.96 -6.90
CA GLU A 11 -19.83 9.64 -6.40
C GLU A 11 -19.98 9.55 -4.88
N ASN A 12 -19.70 8.37 -4.31
CA ASN A 12 -19.90 8.12 -2.88
C ASN A 12 -18.65 7.66 -2.15
N SER A 13 -17.50 7.62 -2.84
CA SER A 13 -16.26 7.13 -2.23
C SER A 13 -15.06 7.83 -2.83
N VAL A 14 -13.95 7.75 -2.10
CA VAL A 14 -12.63 8.12 -2.60
C VAL A 14 -11.75 6.89 -2.46
N GLU A 15 -11.01 6.53 -3.51
CA GLU A 15 -10.26 5.28 -3.57
C GLU A 15 -8.80 5.48 -3.97
N VAL A 16 -7.92 4.68 -3.36
CA VAL A 16 -6.52 4.60 -3.73
C VAL A 16 -6.27 3.19 -4.26
N CYS A 17 -5.79 3.10 -5.50
CA CYS A 17 -5.54 1.83 -6.17
C CYS A 17 -4.06 1.66 -6.46
N LEU A 18 -3.48 0.57 -5.98
CA LEU A 18 -2.08 0.21 -6.22
C LEU A 18 -2.04 -1.01 -7.12
N TYR A 19 -1.37 -0.88 -8.26
CA TYR A 19 -1.32 -1.93 -9.28
C TYR A 19 -0.10 -2.81 -9.04
N ALA A 20 -0.31 -3.90 -8.31
CA ALA A 20 0.77 -4.79 -7.85
C ALA A 20 1.53 -5.47 -9.00
N GLU A 21 0.92 -5.57 -10.18
CA GLU A 21 1.54 -6.18 -11.35
C GLU A 21 2.24 -5.18 -12.27
N ASP A 22 2.30 -3.91 -11.89
CA ASP A 22 3.09 -2.92 -12.61
C ASP A 22 4.57 -3.35 -12.61
N GLU A 23 5.25 -3.14 -13.73
CA GLU A 23 6.64 -3.56 -13.91
C GLU A 23 7.56 -3.08 -12.80
N ARG A 24 7.39 -1.84 -12.37
CA ARG A 24 8.22 -1.27 -11.30
C ARG A 24 7.97 -2.00 -9.99
N LEU A 25 6.72 -2.34 -9.69
CA LEU A 25 6.38 -3.04 -8.46
C LEU A 25 6.83 -4.51 -8.50
N LEU A 26 6.79 -5.13 -9.67
CA LEU A 26 7.31 -6.50 -9.81
C LEU A 26 8.82 -6.54 -9.59
N ALA A 27 9.55 -5.55 -10.13
CA ALA A 27 10.99 -5.45 -9.91
C ALA A 27 11.31 -5.18 -8.44
N LEU A 28 10.52 -4.31 -7.80
CA LEU A 28 10.67 -4.01 -6.37
C LEU A 28 10.40 -5.25 -5.52
N MET A 29 9.40 -6.05 -5.89
CA MET A 29 9.05 -7.27 -5.17
C MET A 29 10.24 -8.24 -5.09
N GLU A 30 11.01 -8.36 -6.16
CA GLU A 30 12.20 -9.22 -6.16
C GLU A 30 13.18 -8.79 -5.08
N LYS A 31 13.38 -7.48 -4.92
CA LYS A 31 14.26 -6.93 -3.90
C LYS A 31 13.69 -7.13 -2.51
N MET A 32 12.39 -6.96 -2.34
CA MET A 32 11.73 -7.16 -1.05
C MET A 32 11.79 -8.62 -0.63
N GLN A 33 11.60 -9.55 -1.56
CA GLN A 33 11.70 -10.99 -1.25
C GLN A 33 13.12 -11.42 -0.92
N ALA A 34 14.12 -10.74 -1.48
CA ALA A 34 15.52 -11.00 -1.10
C ALA A 34 15.77 -10.60 0.35
N ALA A 35 15.09 -9.54 0.82
CA ALA A 35 15.19 -9.06 2.20
C ALA A 35 14.28 -9.83 3.16
N CYS A 36 13.13 -10.29 2.67
CA CYS A 36 12.13 -11.03 3.47
C CYS A 36 11.40 -12.01 2.52
N PRO A 37 11.69 -13.32 2.59
CA PRO A 37 11.13 -14.29 1.66
C PRO A 37 9.59 -14.32 1.61
N ASP A 38 8.92 -13.95 2.69
CA ASP A 38 7.46 -13.92 2.75
C ASP A 38 6.85 -12.73 2.01
N ALA A 39 7.68 -11.77 1.59
CA ALA A 39 7.22 -10.54 0.93
C ALA A 39 6.90 -10.76 -0.56
N TYR A 40 6.02 -11.70 -0.84
CA TYR A 40 5.48 -11.87 -2.18
C TYR A 40 4.37 -10.83 -2.38
N MET A 41 4.74 -9.67 -2.92
CA MET A 41 3.89 -8.48 -2.90
C MET A 41 2.80 -8.48 -3.96
N ASN A 42 1.83 -9.37 -3.78
CA ASN A 42 0.56 -9.31 -4.49
C ASN A 42 -0.35 -8.32 -3.75
N GLY A 43 -1.58 -8.12 -4.23
CA GLY A 43 -2.50 -7.18 -3.59
C GLY A 43 -2.79 -7.52 -2.14
N TYR A 44 -2.89 -8.80 -1.81
CA TYR A 44 -3.16 -9.26 -0.44
C TYR A 44 -2.00 -8.93 0.50
N ASN A 45 -0.78 -9.06 0.04
CA ASN A 45 0.39 -8.75 0.87
C ASN A 45 0.71 -7.26 0.93
N TRP A 46 0.33 -6.48 -0.08
CA TRP A 46 0.34 -5.04 0.08
C TRP A 46 -0.64 -4.61 1.16
N GLU A 47 -1.81 -5.24 1.23
CA GLU A 47 -2.76 -4.98 2.32
C GLU A 47 -2.14 -5.32 3.68
N ALA A 48 -1.52 -6.49 3.79
CA ALA A 48 -0.87 -6.92 5.03
C ALA A 48 0.20 -5.93 5.47
N PHE A 49 1.03 -5.47 4.52
CA PHE A 49 2.08 -4.50 4.78
C PHE A 49 1.48 -3.17 5.25
N PHE A 50 0.49 -2.64 4.53
CA PHE A 50 -0.11 -1.34 4.90
C PHE A 50 -0.87 -1.43 6.23
N ASN A 51 -1.53 -2.53 6.52
CA ASN A 51 -2.19 -2.70 7.82
C ASN A 51 -1.17 -2.59 8.96
N TYR A 52 -0.01 -3.22 8.79
CA TYR A 52 1.07 -3.13 9.75
C TYR A 52 1.63 -1.70 9.83
N TYR A 53 2.03 -1.15 8.69
CA TYR A 53 2.72 0.12 8.61
C TYR A 53 1.85 1.28 9.08
N LEU A 54 0.60 1.35 8.63
CA LEU A 54 -0.30 2.44 8.98
C LEU A 54 -0.68 2.41 10.47
N LYS A 55 -0.90 1.23 11.02
CA LYS A 55 -1.21 1.10 12.43
C LYS A 55 -0.08 1.64 13.30
N LYS A 56 1.15 1.44 12.86
CA LYS A 56 2.34 1.85 13.60
C LYS A 56 2.69 3.33 13.40
N HIS A 57 2.56 3.82 12.17
CA HIS A 57 3.08 5.15 11.80
C HIS A 57 2.01 6.18 11.47
N GLU A 58 0.87 5.79 10.93
CA GLU A 58 -0.19 6.69 10.47
C GLU A 58 -1.57 6.10 10.73
N PRO A 59 -1.93 5.87 12.01
CA PRO A 59 -3.21 5.24 12.33
C PRO A 59 -4.42 6.06 11.86
N ASP A 60 -4.25 7.36 11.69
CA ASP A 60 -5.29 8.24 11.19
C ASP A 60 -5.80 7.83 9.81
N ILE A 61 -4.91 7.34 8.95
CA ILE A 61 -5.28 6.89 7.61
C ILE A 61 -6.22 5.68 7.68
N LEU A 62 -6.08 4.85 8.70
CA LEU A 62 -6.92 3.67 8.87
C LEU A 62 -8.36 3.99 9.30
N ASP A 63 -8.60 5.21 9.79
CA ASP A 63 -9.92 5.58 10.29
C ASP A 63 -10.95 5.56 9.14
N GLY A 64 -11.96 4.69 9.24
CA GLY A 64 -13.00 4.53 8.24
C GLY A 64 -12.58 3.82 6.97
N ILE A 65 -11.34 3.32 6.89
CA ILE A 65 -10.84 2.65 5.70
C ILE A 65 -11.53 1.31 5.46
N LYS A 66 -11.78 1.00 4.18
CA LYS A 66 -12.17 -0.33 3.73
C LYS A 66 -11.20 -0.74 2.64
N THR A 67 -10.93 -2.02 2.53
CA THR A 67 -10.00 -2.53 1.53
C THR A 67 -10.64 -3.65 0.72
N ASP A 68 -10.20 -3.76 -0.53
CA ASP A 68 -10.68 -4.79 -1.45
C ASP A 68 -9.49 -5.26 -2.28
N PRO A 69 -8.61 -6.08 -1.68
CA PRO A 69 -7.43 -6.55 -2.41
C PRO A 69 -7.77 -7.69 -3.38
N GLU A 70 -7.01 -7.73 -4.47
CA GLU A 70 -7.02 -8.84 -5.41
C GLU A 70 -5.56 -9.23 -5.63
N ALA A 71 -5.31 -10.34 -6.31
CA ALA A 71 -3.94 -10.79 -6.55
C ALA A 71 -3.09 -9.70 -7.23
N GLY A 72 -3.67 -9.01 -8.23
CA GLY A 72 -2.95 -8.00 -9.00
C GLY A 72 -3.15 -6.57 -8.54
N MET A 73 -3.93 -6.33 -7.49
CA MET A 73 -4.27 -4.96 -7.10
C MET A 73 -4.65 -4.85 -5.64
N TYR A 74 -4.20 -3.76 -5.00
CA TYR A 74 -4.65 -3.38 -3.67
C TYR A 74 -5.52 -2.13 -3.81
N VAL A 75 -6.70 -2.16 -3.23
CA VAL A 75 -7.63 -1.02 -3.23
C VAL A 75 -7.98 -0.66 -1.79
N ALA A 76 -7.82 0.60 -1.45
CA ALA A 76 -8.28 1.15 -0.18
C ALA A 76 -9.30 2.24 -0.49
N TYR A 77 -10.40 2.28 0.23
CA TYR A 77 -11.42 3.31 -0.01
C TYR A 77 -12.11 3.76 1.27
N TRP A 78 -12.68 4.95 1.20
CA TRP A 78 -13.39 5.60 2.30
C TRP A 78 -14.66 6.23 1.74
N PRO A 79 -15.69 6.43 2.59
CA PRO A 79 -16.83 7.24 2.18
C PRO A 79 -16.36 8.64 1.77
N LEU A 80 -16.97 9.21 0.74
CA LEU A 80 -16.57 10.51 0.24
C LEU A 80 -16.86 11.62 1.26
N SER A 81 -15.82 12.35 1.66
CA SER A 81 -15.92 13.53 2.52
C SER A 81 -14.60 14.31 2.39
N PRO A 82 -14.57 15.61 2.74
CA PRO A 82 -13.31 16.37 2.70
C PRO A 82 -12.22 15.73 3.57
N GLU A 83 -12.58 15.20 4.73
CA GLU A 83 -11.64 14.55 5.63
C GLU A 83 -11.05 13.27 5.00
N ASN A 84 -11.91 12.46 4.38
CA ASN A 84 -11.47 11.23 3.76
C ASN A 84 -10.70 11.47 2.46
N GLU A 85 -11.01 12.55 1.73
CA GLU A 85 -10.20 12.95 0.58
C GLU A 85 -8.79 13.29 1.03
N ALA A 86 -8.65 13.99 2.15
CA ALA A 86 -7.34 14.33 2.71
C ALA A 86 -6.58 13.07 3.13
N ARG A 87 -7.26 12.11 3.76
CA ARG A 87 -6.66 10.82 4.13
C ARG A 87 -6.16 10.05 2.91
N ALA A 88 -6.98 10.01 1.87
CA ALA A 88 -6.62 9.32 0.63
C ALA A 88 -5.42 9.96 -0.04
N GLU A 89 -5.36 11.28 -0.10
CA GLU A 89 -4.23 11.99 -0.68
C GLU A 89 -2.95 11.78 0.13
N LYS A 90 -3.07 11.78 1.45
CA LYS A 90 -1.95 11.51 2.34
C LYS A 90 -1.42 10.09 2.12
N PHE A 91 -2.33 9.13 1.98
CA PHE A 91 -1.96 7.74 1.72
C PHE A 91 -1.28 7.57 0.36
N LEU A 92 -1.81 8.24 -0.66
CA LEU A 92 -1.21 8.22 -1.99
C LEU A 92 0.25 8.70 -1.93
N GLY A 93 0.49 9.82 -1.26
CA GLY A 93 1.83 10.37 -1.08
C GLY A 93 2.74 9.45 -0.30
N LEU A 94 2.21 8.81 0.74
CA LEU A 94 2.95 7.85 1.56
C LEU A 94 3.37 6.64 0.74
N ILE A 95 2.46 6.09 -0.07
CA ILE A 95 2.76 4.95 -0.94
C ILE A 95 3.90 5.30 -1.90
N ARG A 96 3.82 6.47 -2.53
CA ARG A 96 4.87 6.93 -3.45
C ARG A 96 6.21 7.05 -2.73
N SER A 97 6.22 7.67 -1.54
CA SER A 97 7.44 7.81 -0.75
C SER A 97 8.08 6.48 -0.42
N LEU A 98 7.27 5.50 0.00
CA LEU A 98 7.77 4.17 0.35
C LEU A 98 8.36 3.45 -0.86
N ILE A 99 7.65 3.48 -1.99
CA ILE A 99 8.08 2.77 -3.20
C ILE A 99 9.31 3.43 -3.83
N GLU A 100 9.40 4.76 -3.78
CA GLU A 100 10.54 5.49 -4.31
C GLU A 100 11.78 5.33 -3.44
N ASN A 101 11.60 4.99 -2.16
CA ASN A 101 12.72 4.67 -1.26
C ASN A 101 12.84 3.15 -1.11
N GLU A 102 13.23 2.48 -2.17
CA GLU A 102 13.32 1.03 -2.22
C GLU A 102 14.20 0.43 -1.11
N ALA A 103 15.35 1.03 -0.85
CA ALA A 103 16.25 0.56 0.19
C ALA A 103 15.61 0.64 1.57
N GLY A 104 14.89 1.73 1.85
CA GLY A 104 14.17 1.89 3.11
C GLY A 104 13.04 0.89 3.26
N LEU A 105 12.29 0.66 2.18
CA LEU A 105 11.19 -0.30 2.19
C LEU A 105 11.70 -1.72 2.43
N CYS A 106 12.78 -2.09 1.75
CA CYS A 106 13.40 -3.41 1.95
C CYS A 106 13.89 -3.59 3.38
N ARG A 107 14.43 -2.53 3.98
CA ARG A 107 14.86 -2.56 5.39
C ARG A 107 13.67 -2.80 6.32
N ILE A 108 12.54 -2.14 6.06
CA ILE A 108 11.33 -2.31 6.87
C ILE A 108 10.88 -3.77 6.87
N VAL A 109 10.79 -4.40 5.70
CA VAL A 109 10.35 -5.80 5.65
C VAL A 109 11.39 -6.76 6.20
N GLN A 110 12.68 -6.42 6.09
CA GLN A 110 13.75 -7.23 6.66
C GLN A 110 13.69 -7.22 8.19
N GLU A 111 13.53 -6.04 8.78
CA GLU A 111 13.57 -5.87 10.23
C GLU A 111 12.22 -6.21 10.90
N ASN A 112 11.12 -6.01 10.21
CA ASN A 112 9.78 -6.12 10.78
C ASN A 112 8.89 -7.17 10.11
N GLY A 113 9.44 -7.95 9.19
CA GLY A 113 8.66 -8.96 8.46
C GLY A 113 7.96 -9.97 9.36
N GLY A 114 8.54 -10.29 10.50
CA GLY A 114 7.93 -11.19 11.46
C GLY A 114 6.70 -10.63 12.16
N GLU A 115 6.49 -9.32 12.09
CA GLU A 115 5.35 -8.64 12.69
C GLU A 115 4.22 -8.40 11.67
N ILE A 116 4.49 -8.63 10.39
CA ILE A 116 3.51 -8.43 9.32
C ILE A 116 2.73 -9.72 9.13
N GLU A 117 1.42 -9.61 9.10
CA GLU A 117 0.55 -10.77 8.91
C GLU A 117 0.38 -11.09 7.43
N TRP A 118 1.43 -11.65 6.82
CA TRP A 118 1.43 -12.02 5.41
C TRP A 118 0.32 -13.00 5.06
N ASP A 119 -0.22 -12.86 3.84
CA ASP A 119 -1.24 -13.75 3.33
C ASP A 119 -0.67 -15.13 3.00
#